data_0f6431d0b7c5c706a205dc55b0d5efe6
#
_entry.id   0f6431d0b7c5c706a205dc55b0d5efe6
#
_cell.length_a   1.000
_cell.length_b   1.000
_cell.length_c   1.000
_cell.angle_alpha   90.00
_cell.angle_beta   90.00
_cell.angle_gamma   90.00
#
_symmetry.space_group_name_H-M   'P 1'
#
loop_
_entity.id
_entity.type
_entity.pdbx_description
1 polymer ?
#
loop_
_entity_poly.entity_id
_entity_poly.type
_entity_poly.pdbx_seq_one_letter_code
_entity_poly.pdbx_strand_id
1 'polypeptide(L)'
;MRTAKVTRKTAETEISVEINLDGTGVYDNQTGVGFFDHMLDQLARHSLIDMTIRAKGDYHIDDHHTVEDTGIALGQALVQALGDKKGIRRYGECHLPMDDAQVRCALDLSARPFLIWNLELPTQKIGTFDTELVREFFQALSTHGGITLHIDQLHGFNSHHIAEAAFKAAARALRLAVETDPRKADAIPSTKGAL
;
A
#
# COMPACT_ATOMS: atom_id res chain seq x y z
N MET A 1 -3.29 -0.89 20.70
CA MET A 1 -3.94 -0.96 19.38
C MET A 1 -3.29 0.09 18.51
N ARG A 2 -2.70 -0.31 17.39
CA ARG A 2 -1.93 0.57 16.50
C ARG A 2 -2.85 1.10 15.42
N THR A 3 -3.53 2.20 15.71
CA THR A 3 -4.52 2.83 14.83
C THR A 3 -4.10 4.23 14.42
N ALA A 4 -4.56 4.69 13.27
CA ALA A 4 -4.39 6.07 12.83
C ALA A 4 -5.57 6.52 11.98
N LYS A 5 -5.81 7.82 12.02
CA LYS A 5 -6.76 8.50 11.14
C LYS A 5 -6.11 9.74 10.55
N VAL A 6 -6.08 9.82 9.24
CA VAL A 6 -5.53 10.95 8.48
C VAL A 6 -6.62 11.53 7.61
N THR A 7 -6.74 12.86 7.63
CA THR A 7 -7.57 13.61 6.69
C THR A 7 -6.67 14.57 5.92
N ARG A 8 -6.71 14.51 4.61
CA ARG A 8 -5.97 15.37 3.69
C ARG A 8 -6.96 16.10 2.79
N LYS A 9 -6.86 17.41 2.74
CA LYS A 9 -7.70 18.26 1.90
C LYS A 9 -6.83 19.23 1.11
N THR A 10 -7.03 19.25 -0.20
CA THR A 10 -6.40 20.17 -1.14
C THR A 10 -7.49 20.91 -1.93
N ALA A 11 -7.11 21.67 -2.95
CA ALA A 11 -8.07 22.23 -3.89
C ALA A 11 -8.66 21.16 -4.84
N GLU A 12 -7.98 20.02 -4.98
CA GLU A 12 -8.27 18.96 -5.96
C GLU A 12 -8.96 17.76 -5.32
N THR A 13 -8.62 17.44 -4.06
CA THR A 13 -9.09 16.22 -3.39
C THR A 13 -9.48 16.46 -1.94
N GLU A 14 -10.36 15.59 -1.43
CA GLU A 14 -10.63 15.44 0.00
C GLU A 14 -10.59 13.96 0.35
N ILE A 15 -9.57 13.56 1.13
CA ILE A 15 -9.25 12.17 1.46
C ILE A 15 -9.33 11.95 2.96
N SER A 16 -9.96 10.88 3.39
CA SER A 16 -9.92 10.38 4.77
C SER A 16 -9.52 8.92 4.77
N VAL A 17 -8.49 8.59 5.55
CA VAL A 17 -7.98 7.24 5.73
C VAL A 17 -7.98 6.92 7.21
N GLU A 18 -8.60 5.80 7.58
CA GLU A 18 -8.56 5.24 8.93
C GLU A 18 -8.07 3.80 8.84
N ILE A 19 -7.05 3.46 9.65
CA ILE A 19 -6.45 2.12 9.65
C ILE A 19 -6.28 1.58 11.05
N ASN A 20 -6.29 0.23 11.16
CA ASN A 20 -5.89 -0.53 12.33
C ASN A 20 -4.92 -1.64 11.92
N LEU A 21 -3.65 -1.52 12.31
CA LEU A 21 -2.61 -2.52 11.99
C LEU A 21 -2.84 -3.86 12.68
N ASP A 22 -3.57 -3.88 13.79
CA ASP A 22 -3.91 -5.07 14.58
C ASP A 22 -5.31 -5.63 14.22
N GLY A 23 -5.76 -5.37 13.00
CA GLY A 23 -7.07 -5.73 12.47
C GLY A 23 -7.17 -7.17 11.96
N THR A 24 -8.23 -7.42 11.22
CA THR A 24 -8.54 -8.72 10.57
C THR A 24 -8.75 -8.59 9.07
N GLY A 25 -8.44 -7.42 8.48
CA GLY A 25 -8.61 -7.10 7.08
C GLY A 25 -10.06 -6.75 6.72
N VAL A 26 -10.77 -6.12 7.66
CA VAL A 26 -12.07 -5.49 7.38
C VAL A 26 -11.83 -4.23 6.54
N TYR A 27 -12.63 -4.03 5.51
CA TYR A 27 -12.48 -2.89 4.63
C TYR A 27 -13.81 -2.24 4.28
N ASP A 28 -13.75 -0.92 4.07
CA ASP A 28 -14.81 -0.10 3.51
C ASP A 28 -14.16 1.07 2.75
N ASN A 29 -13.82 0.82 1.47
CA ASN A 29 -13.06 1.74 0.64
C ASN A 29 -13.94 2.31 -0.47
N GLN A 30 -14.04 3.61 -0.55
CA GLN A 30 -14.87 4.33 -1.52
C GLN A 30 -14.11 5.56 -2.01
N THR A 31 -13.38 5.40 -3.12
CA THR A 31 -12.63 6.48 -3.76
C THR A 31 -13.36 7.07 -4.97
N GLY A 32 -14.43 6.42 -5.43
CA GLY A 32 -15.10 6.78 -6.66
C GLY A 32 -14.45 6.19 -7.92
N VAL A 33 -13.32 5.49 -7.77
CA VAL A 33 -12.57 4.82 -8.86
C VAL A 33 -12.66 3.31 -8.65
N GLY A 34 -13.56 2.64 -9.36
CA GLY A 34 -13.99 1.28 -9.05
C GLY A 34 -12.87 0.24 -9.03
N PHE A 35 -11.96 0.25 -10.01
CA PHE A 35 -10.82 -0.67 -10.01
C PHE A 35 -9.86 -0.38 -8.84
N PHE A 36 -9.67 0.89 -8.51
CA PHE A 36 -8.82 1.27 -7.39
C PHE A 36 -9.43 0.85 -6.03
N ASP A 37 -10.75 1.02 -5.86
CA ASP A 37 -11.47 0.51 -4.68
C ASP A 37 -11.23 -0.99 -4.52
N HIS A 38 -11.36 -1.76 -5.60
CA HIS A 38 -11.06 -3.19 -5.60
C HIS A 38 -9.60 -3.49 -5.22
N MET A 39 -8.63 -2.70 -5.67
CA MET A 39 -7.22 -2.87 -5.28
C MET A 39 -6.97 -2.55 -3.80
N LEU A 40 -7.60 -1.52 -3.26
CA LEU A 40 -7.52 -1.17 -1.84
C LEU A 40 -8.17 -2.26 -0.95
N ASP A 41 -9.26 -2.89 -1.41
CA ASP A 41 -9.89 -4.02 -0.74
C ASP A 41 -8.94 -5.23 -0.69
N GLN A 42 -8.22 -5.52 -1.77
CA GLN A 42 -7.17 -6.55 -1.78
C GLN A 42 -6.03 -6.21 -0.81
N LEU A 43 -5.61 -4.94 -0.79
CA LEU A 43 -4.57 -4.48 0.12
C LEU A 43 -4.99 -4.70 1.59
N ALA A 44 -6.19 -4.28 1.97
CA ALA A 44 -6.71 -4.46 3.32
C ALA A 44 -6.87 -5.95 3.68
N ARG A 45 -7.55 -6.70 2.82
CA ARG A 45 -7.87 -8.12 3.07
C ARG A 45 -6.63 -8.98 3.28
N HIS A 46 -5.60 -8.80 2.45
CA HIS A 46 -4.40 -9.63 2.48
C HIS A 46 -3.33 -9.15 3.45
N SER A 47 -3.34 -7.85 3.83
CA SER A 47 -2.48 -7.34 4.90
C SER A 47 -3.03 -7.59 6.31
N LEU A 48 -4.30 -7.94 6.44
CA LEU A 48 -5.07 -7.98 7.70
C LEU A 48 -5.14 -6.62 8.41
N ILE A 49 -4.82 -5.54 7.73
CA ILE A 49 -5.02 -4.18 8.23
C ILE A 49 -6.48 -3.81 7.97
N ASP A 50 -7.23 -3.43 9.00
CA ASP A 50 -8.55 -2.86 8.75
C ASP A 50 -8.36 -1.47 8.13
N MET A 51 -9.14 -1.19 7.06
CA MET A 51 -9.05 0.05 6.30
C MET A 51 -10.42 0.64 6.01
N THR A 52 -10.60 1.92 6.34
CA THR A 52 -11.74 2.70 5.87
C THR A 52 -11.19 3.91 5.12
N ILE A 53 -11.48 3.98 3.82
CA ILE A 53 -10.98 5.05 2.95
C ILE A 53 -12.16 5.73 2.28
N ARG A 54 -12.17 7.06 2.34
CA ARG A 54 -13.11 7.92 1.64
C ARG A 54 -12.32 8.93 0.85
N ALA A 55 -12.60 9.03 -0.44
CA ALA A 55 -12.00 10.03 -1.30
C ALA A 55 -13.07 10.72 -2.15
N LYS A 56 -12.87 12.01 -2.36
CA LYS A 56 -13.58 12.82 -3.33
C LYS A 56 -12.54 13.63 -4.09
N GLY A 57 -12.39 13.38 -5.37
CA GLY A 57 -11.43 14.05 -6.24
C GLY A 57 -12.08 14.86 -7.36
N ASP A 58 -11.24 15.41 -8.20
CA ASP A 58 -11.57 16.18 -9.40
C ASP A 58 -11.66 15.28 -10.64
N TYR A 59 -12.49 14.22 -10.58
CA TYR A 59 -12.67 13.19 -11.62
C TYR A 59 -12.98 13.72 -13.02
N HIS A 60 -13.39 14.98 -13.13
CA HIS A 60 -13.61 15.63 -14.43
C HIS A 60 -12.29 15.91 -15.17
N ILE A 61 -11.16 15.86 -14.48
CA ILE A 61 -9.81 15.92 -15.04
C ILE A 61 -9.38 14.49 -15.37
N ASP A 62 -9.10 13.68 -14.34
CA ASP A 62 -8.80 12.25 -14.40
C ASP A 62 -8.81 11.66 -12.97
N ASP A 63 -8.31 10.43 -12.80
CA ASP A 63 -8.23 9.76 -11.51
C ASP A 63 -6.89 9.96 -10.78
N HIS A 64 -5.93 10.68 -11.41
CA HIS A 64 -4.54 10.77 -10.94
C HIS A 64 -4.45 11.33 -9.51
N HIS A 65 -5.00 12.53 -9.30
CA HIS A 65 -4.93 13.19 -7.98
C HIS A 65 -5.60 12.36 -6.88
N THR A 66 -6.71 11.68 -7.20
CA THR A 66 -7.41 10.82 -6.25
C THR A 66 -6.54 9.63 -5.83
N VAL A 67 -5.90 8.98 -6.78
CA VAL A 67 -5.06 7.79 -6.53
C VAL A 67 -3.78 8.17 -5.79
N GLU A 68 -3.09 9.22 -6.23
CA GLU A 68 -1.86 9.69 -5.59
C GLU A 68 -2.12 10.17 -4.16
N ASP A 69 -3.09 11.05 -3.96
CA ASP A 69 -3.41 11.61 -2.64
C ASP A 69 -3.92 10.54 -1.65
N THR A 70 -4.59 9.50 -2.13
CA THR A 70 -4.95 8.33 -1.32
C THR A 70 -3.69 7.59 -0.87
N GLY A 71 -2.72 7.39 -1.77
CA GLY A 71 -1.41 6.79 -1.44
C GLY A 71 -0.63 7.62 -0.42
N ILE A 72 -0.64 8.96 -0.55
CA ILE A 72 -0.05 9.89 0.42
C ILE A 72 -0.69 9.72 1.80
N ALA A 73 -2.02 9.82 1.87
CA ALA A 73 -2.76 9.74 3.13
C ALA A 73 -2.59 8.38 3.82
N LEU A 74 -2.59 7.27 3.04
CA LEU A 74 -2.36 5.93 3.56
C LEU A 74 -0.93 5.77 4.09
N GLY A 75 0.08 6.29 3.38
CA GLY A 75 1.47 6.30 3.84
C GLY A 75 1.63 7.04 5.16
N GLN A 76 1.03 8.23 5.29
CA GLN A 76 1.01 9.01 6.53
C GLN A 76 0.31 8.26 7.68
N ALA A 77 -0.81 7.60 7.39
CA ALA A 77 -1.53 6.80 8.39
C ALA A 77 -0.68 5.62 8.88
N LEU A 78 0.05 4.94 7.97
CA LEU A 78 0.98 3.87 8.35
C LEU A 78 2.08 4.38 9.29
N VAL A 79 2.69 5.52 9.00
CA VAL A 79 3.72 6.12 9.88
C VAL A 79 3.15 6.42 11.26
N GLN A 80 1.95 7.03 11.33
CA GLN A 80 1.31 7.34 12.60
C GLN A 80 0.97 6.08 13.40
N ALA A 81 0.41 5.06 12.76
CA ALA A 81 0.02 3.81 13.41
C ALA A 81 1.23 2.98 13.88
N LEU A 82 2.34 3.02 13.14
CA LEU A 82 3.59 2.33 13.49
C LEU A 82 4.32 2.98 14.68
N GLY A 83 4.13 4.28 14.90
CA GLY A 83 4.78 5.00 15.98
C GLY A 83 6.31 4.87 15.94
N ASP A 84 6.89 4.45 17.06
CA ASP A 84 8.34 4.28 17.21
C ASP A 84 8.90 2.97 16.61
N LYS A 85 8.03 2.17 15.99
CA LYS A 85 8.37 0.88 15.34
C LYS A 85 9.03 -0.16 16.24
N LYS A 86 8.87 -0.04 17.57
CA LYS A 86 9.37 -1.05 18.50
C LYS A 86 8.64 -2.38 18.31
N GLY A 87 9.39 -3.46 18.40
CA GLY A 87 8.87 -4.81 18.41
C GLY A 87 8.32 -5.31 17.07
N ILE A 88 8.35 -4.53 15.99
CA ILE A 88 7.91 -5.02 14.68
C ILE A 88 8.99 -5.86 13.99
N ARG A 89 8.58 -6.71 13.03
CA ARG A 89 9.52 -7.47 12.19
C ARG A 89 10.31 -6.57 11.25
N ARG A 90 9.73 -5.44 10.81
CA ARG A 90 10.33 -4.43 9.95
C ARG A 90 10.42 -4.82 8.48
N TYR A 91 10.85 -6.05 8.16
CA TYR A 91 10.99 -6.57 6.79
C TYR A 91 9.85 -7.50 6.46
N GLY A 92 9.39 -7.45 5.22
CA GLY A 92 8.43 -8.41 4.70
C GLY A 92 8.65 -8.65 3.21
N GLU A 93 8.33 -9.87 2.79
CA GLU A 93 8.39 -10.26 1.39
C GLU A 93 7.25 -11.20 1.03
N CYS A 94 6.90 -11.24 -0.25
CA CYS A 94 5.93 -12.18 -0.77
C CYS A 94 6.15 -12.41 -2.26
N HIS A 95 6.17 -13.67 -2.67
CA HIS A 95 5.97 -14.09 -4.06
C HIS A 95 4.53 -14.53 -4.19
N LEU A 96 3.78 -13.88 -5.09
CA LEU A 96 2.35 -14.12 -5.22
C LEU A 96 1.98 -14.43 -6.66
N PRO A 97 1.42 -15.62 -6.95
CA PRO A 97 0.86 -15.94 -8.24
C PRO A 97 -0.60 -15.50 -8.31
N MET A 98 -1.03 -15.04 -9.48
CA MET A 98 -2.40 -14.82 -9.86
C MET A 98 -2.59 -15.19 -11.33
N ASP A 99 -3.15 -16.37 -11.58
CA ASP A 99 -3.30 -16.98 -12.91
C ASP A 99 -2.00 -16.95 -13.71
N ASP A 100 -1.93 -16.15 -14.80
CA ASP A 100 -0.73 -15.97 -15.61
C ASP A 100 0.34 -15.10 -14.95
N ALA A 101 -0.04 -14.26 -13.98
CA ALA A 101 0.87 -13.31 -13.36
C ALA A 101 1.54 -13.89 -12.10
N GLN A 102 2.80 -13.54 -11.92
CA GLN A 102 3.52 -13.73 -10.66
C GLN A 102 4.32 -12.48 -10.35
N VAL A 103 4.10 -11.91 -9.16
CA VAL A 103 4.77 -10.70 -8.68
C VAL A 103 5.49 -11.01 -7.36
N ARG A 104 6.71 -10.50 -7.23
CA ARG A 104 7.47 -10.47 -6.00
C ARG A 104 7.42 -9.06 -5.41
N CYS A 105 7.15 -8.97 -4.12
CA CYS A 105 7.29 -7.74 -3.35
C CYS A 105 8.21 -7.96 -2.15
N ALA A 106 9.15 -7.05 -1.93
CA ALA A 106 9.97 -6.98 -0.73
C ALA A 106 9.97 -5.55 -0.20
N LEU A 107 9.84 -5.38 1.11
CA LEU A 107 9.84 -4.05 1.72
C LEU A 107 10.58 -3.99 3.05
N ASP A 108 11.06 -2.78 3.37
CA ASP A 108 11.68 -2.39 4.64
C ASP A 108 11.00 -1.12 5.17
N LEU A 109 10.45 -1.18 6.37
CA LEU A 109 9.85 -0.04 7.07
C LEU A 109 10.94 0.87 7.67
N SER A 110 11.89 1.27 6.84
CA SER A 110 13.17 1.88 7.19
C SER A 110 13.13 3.39 7.49
N ALA A 111 12.01 4.06 7.28
CA ALA A 111 11.87 5.53 7.20
C ALA A 111 12.73 6.17 6.08
N ARG A 112 13.22 5.38 5.13
CA ARG A 112 13.95 5.82 3.93
C ARG A 112 13.16 5.42 2.70
N PRO A 113 12.36 6.34 2.13
CA PRO A 113 11.51 6.02 0.98
C PRO A 113 12.35 5.71 -0.26
N PHE A 114 12.04 4.61 -0.88
CA PHE A 114 12.62 4.23 -2.17
C PHE A 114 11.72 3.24 -2.89
N LEU A 115 11.37 3.48 -4.15
CA LEU A 115 10.60 2.56 -4.95
C LEU A 115 11.46 1.99 -6.09
N ILE A 116 11.61 0.67 -6.14
CA ILE A 116 12.00 -0.08 -7.34
C ILE A 116 10.72 -0.65 -7.95
N TRP A 117 10.47 -0.28 -9.19
CA TRP A 117 9.27 -0.66 -9.94
C TRP A 117 9.65 -1.37 -11.23
N ASN A 118 9.45 -2.67 -11.29
CA ASN A 118 9.77 -3.51 -12.44
C ASN A 118 8.51 -4.28 -12.89
N LEU A 119 7.40 -3.55 -13.10
CA LEU A 119 6.18 -4.10 -13.69
C LEU A 119 5.93 -3.44 -15.04
N GLU A 120 5.53 -4.27 -16.00
CA GLU A 120 5.02 -3.85 -17.30
C GLU A 120 3.55 -4.22 -17.40
N LEU A 121 2.68 -3.22 -17.49
CA LEU A 121 1.26 -3.38 -17.68
C LEU A 121 0.96 -3.18 -19.17
N PRO A 122 0.69 -4.25 -19.94
CA PRO A 122 0.68 -4.18 -21.41
C PRO A 122 -0.49 -3.38 -21.99
N THR A 123 -1.57 -3.15 -21.22
CA THR A 123 -2.70 -2.33 -21.63
C THR A 123 -2.67 -0.96 -20.96
N GLN A 124 -3.14 0.07 -21.64
CA GLN A 124 -3.22 1.43 -21.08
C GLN A 124 -4.31 1.57 -20.01
N LYS A 125 -5.36 0.73 -20.09
CA LYS A 125 -6.50 0.77 -19.17
C LYS A 125 -6.93 -0.62 -18.71
N ILE A 126 -7.47 -0.66 -17.50
CA ILE A 126 -8.26 -1.77 -16.95
C ILE A 126 -9.64 -1.21 -16.65
N GLY A 127 -10.65 -1.53 -17.49
CA GLY A 127 -11.90 -0.81 -17.46
C GLY A 127 -11.69 0.67 -17.81
N THR A 128 -12.04 1.57 -16.90
CA THR A 128 -11.81 3.02 -17.03
C THR A 128 -10.52 3.49 -16.37
N PHE A 129 -9.86 2.64 -15.58
CA PHE A 129 -8.68 2.97 -14.79
C PHE A 129 -7.41 2.96 -15.64
N ASP A 130 -6.62 4.02 -15.59
CA ASP A 130 -5.32 4.12 -16.26
C ASP A 130 -4.26 3.30 -15.52
N THR A 131 -3.58 2.38 -16.24
CA THR A 131 -2.64 1.44 -15.62
C THR A 131 -1.40 2.09 -15.02
N GLU A 132 -0.99 3.25 -15.52
CA GLU A 132 0.11 4.04 -14.96
C GLU A 132 -0.13 4.45 -13.50
N LEU A 133 -1.40 4.59 -13.09
CA LEU A 133 -1.78 4.99 -11.73
C LEU A 133 -1.45 3.93 -10.68
N VAL A 134 -1.26 2.68 -11.07
CA VAL A 134 -0.77 1.64 -10.16
C VAL A 134 0.60 2.03 -9.59
N ARG A 135 1.51 2.46 -10.46
CA ARG A 135 2.84 2.92 -10.03
C ARG A 135 2.75 4.18 -9.17
N GLU A 136 1.91 5.15 -9.55
CA GLU A 136 1.75 6.41 -8.82
C GLU A 136 1.25 6.16 -7.39
N PHE A 137 0.30 5.25 -7.20
CA PHE A 137 -0.13 4.83 -5.86
C PHE A 137 1.04 4.30 -5.02
N PHE A 138 1.81 3.35 -5.54
CA PHE A 138 2.93 2.75 -4.80
C PHE A 138 4.07 3.75 -4.57
N GLN A 139 4.30 4.69 -5.49
CA GLN A 139 5.26 5.78 -5.31
C GLN A 139 4.86 6.68 -4.15
N ALA A 140 3.60 7.12 -4.12
CA ALA A 140 3.07 7.96 -3.05
C ALA A 140 3.11 7.22 -1.69
N LEU A 141 2.67 5.96 -1.65
CA LEU A 141 2.70 5.11 -0.46
C LEU A 141 4.13 4.93 0.07
N SER A 142 5.09 4.60 -0.81
CA SER A 142 6.50 4.44 -0.45
C SER A 142 7.07 5.74 0.13
N THR A 143 6.85 6.85 -0.57
CA THR A 143 7.38 8.17 -0.19
C THR A 143 6.86 8.62 1.17
N HIS A 144 5.55 8.59 1.37
CA HIS A 144 4.90 9.13 2.57
C HIS A 144 4.81 8.10 3.72
N GLY A 145 4.95 6.83 3.42
CA GLY A 145 5.10 5.76 4.41
C GLY A 145 6.53 5.54 4.89
N GLY A 146 7.52 6.20 4.27
CA GLY A 146 8.93 5.99 4.58
C GLY A 146 9.37 4.54 4.31
N ILE A 147 8.86 3.94 3.22
CA ILE A 147 9.04 2.53 2.89
C ILE A 147 10.07 2.39 1.77
N THR A 148 11.11 1.57 1.98
CA THR A 148 11.86 1.02 0.86
C THR A 148 11.05 -0.14 0.30
N LEU A 149 10.60 -0.04 -0.95
CA LEU A 149 9.65 -0.95 -1.59
C LEU A 149 10.17 -1.41 -2.95
N HIS A 150 10.30 -2.70 -3.14
CA HIS A 150 10.71 -3.31 -4.39
C HIS A 150 9.57 -4.21 -4.89
N ILE A 151 9.09 -3.97 -6.11
CA ILE A 151 8.04 -4.75 -6.76
C ILE A 151 8.52 -5.19 -8.13
N ASP A 152 8.64 -6.50 -8.32
CA ASP A 152 9.14 -7.12 -9.53
C ASP A 152 8.11 -8.09 -10.11
N GLN A 153 7.81 -7.93 -11.40
CA GLN A 153 7.06 -8.90 -12.18
C GLN A 153 7.98 -10.03 -12.62
N LEU A 154 7.60 -11.26 -12.32
CA LEU A 154 8.31 -12.46 -12.76
C LEU A 154 7.67 -13.05 -14.01
N HIS A 155 6.33 -13.04 -14.06
CA HIS A 155 5.51 -13.53 -15.17
C HIS A 155 4.25 -12.67 -15.28
N GLY A 156 3.56 -12.75 -16.42
CA GLY A 156 2.25 -12.16 -16.63
C GLY A 156 2.12 -11.39 -17.93
N PHE A 157 0.92 -11.43 -18.48
CA PHE A 157 0.55 -10.68 -19.70
C PHE A 157 -0.83 -9.98 -19.56
N ASN A 158 -1.62 -10.33 -18.54
CA ASN A 158 -2.89 -9.67 -18.27
C ASN A 158 -2.68 -8.54 -17.25
N SER A 159 -2.92 -7.29 -17.66
CA SER A 159 -2.68 -6.11 -16.82
C SER A 159 -3.47 -6.12 -15.51
N HIS A 160 -4.70 -6.64 -15.51
CA HIS A 160 -5.51 -6.78 -14.29
C HIS A 160 -4.82 -7.75 -13.31
N HIS A 161 -4.43 -8.93 -13.79
CA HIS A 161 -3.77 -9.94 -12.95
C HIS A 161 -2.43 -9.45 -12.40
N ILE A 162 -1.64 -8.74 -13.23
CA ILE A 162 -0.36 -8.18 -12.79
C ILE A 162 -0.57 -7.12 -11.71
N ALA A 163 -1.50 -6.18 -11.93
CA ALA A 163 -1.81 -5.13 -10.96
C ALA A 163 -2.33 -5.71 -9.63
N GLU A 164 -3.30 -6.62 -9.70
CA GLU A 164 -3.87 -7.24 -8.51
C GLU A 164 -2.84 -8.11 -7.77
N ALA A 165 -1.97 -8.85 -8.50
CA ALA A 165 -0.87 -9.59 -7.89
C ALA A 165 0.10 -8.66 -7.16
N ALA A 166 0.38 -7.46 -7.69
CA ALA A 166 1.22 -6.47 -7.04
C ALA A 166 0.62 -5.97 -5.72
N PHE A 167 -0.68 -5.61 -5.71
CA PHE A 167 -1.37 -5.19 -4.49
C PHE A 167 -1.42 -6.30 -3.44
N LYS A 168 -1.73 -7.53 -3.83
CA LYS A 168 -1.73 -8.69 -2.91
C LYS A 168 -0.34 -9.03 -2.38
N ALA A 169 0.70 -8.98 -3.23
CA ALA A 169 2.08 -9.23 -2.83
C ALA A 169 2.55 -8.16 -1.82
N ALA A 170 2.27 -6.88 -2.12
CA ALA A 170 2.57 -5.77 -1.21
C ALA A 170 1.81 -5.90 0.11
N ALA A 171 0.53 -6.27 0.07
CA ALA A 171 -0.28 -6.51 1.25
C ALA A 171 0.32 -7.60 2.15
N ARG A 172 0.72 -8.74 1.57
CA ARG A 172 1.32 -9.85 2.30
C ARG A 172 2.70 -9.49 2.87
N ALA A 173 3.52 -8.77 2.11
CA ALA A 173 4.80 -8.25 2.58
C ALA A 173 4.60 -7.24 3.74
N LEU A 174 3.64 -6.32 3.60
CA LEU A 174 3.30 -5.35 4.64
C LEU A 174 2.80 -6.03 5.91
N ARG A 175 1.93 -7.04 5.80
CA ARG A 175 1.48 -7.85 6.93
C ARG A 175 2.66 -8.39 7.73
N LEU A 176 3.62 -9.04 7.07
CA LEU A 176 4.79 -9.58 7.74
C LEU A 176 5.62 -8.49 8.42
N ALA A 177 5.81 -7.36 7.75
CA ALA A 177 6.66 -6.28 8.27
C ALA A 177 6.08 -5.58 9.52
N VAL A 178 4.74 -5.41 9.58
CA VAL A 178 4.07 -4.76 10.71
C VAL A 178 3.80 -5.70 11.89
N GLU A 179 3.85 -7.03 11.67
CA GLU A 179 3.67 -8.00 12.76
C GLU A 179 4.70 -7.80 13.87
N THR A 180 4.27 -7.96 15.11
CA THR A 180 5.17 -7.95 16.26
C THR A 180 5.99 -9.23 16.30
N ASP A 181 7.29 -9.09 16.59
CA ASP A 181 8.17 -10.24 16.87
C ASP A 181 8.16 -10.50 18.38
N PRO A 182 7.59 -11.62 18.87
CA PRO A 182 7.50 -11.91 20.29
C PRO A 182 8.87 -12.08 20.97
N ARG A 183 9.93 -12.27 20.18
CA ARG A 183 11.31 -12.37 20.70
C ARG A 183 11.99 -11.03 20.87
N LYS A 184 11.39 -9.91 20.37
CA LYS A 184 11.98 -8.57 20.34
C LYS A 184 10.96 -7.48 20.69
N ALA A 185 9.98 -7.79 21.55
CA ALA A 185 8.79 -6.96 21.80
C ALA A 185 9.09 -5.47 22.11
N ASP A 186 10.22 -5.18 22.76
CA ASP A 186 10.57 -3.82 23.20
C ASP A 186 11.80 -3.22 22.48
N ALA A 187 12.32 -3.91 21.46
CA ALA A 187 13.51 -3.47 20.75
C ALA A 187 13.14 -2.77 19.43
N ILE A 188 13.83 -1.67 19.12
CA ILE A 188 13.82 -1.12 17.76
C ILE A 188 14.61 -2.08 16.88
N PRO A 189 14.04 -2.56 15.75
CA PRO A 189 14.69 -3.55 14.88
C PRO A 189 15.79 -2.92 14.01
N SER A 190 16.79 -2.32 14.66
CA SER A 190 17.91 -1.64 14.02
C SER A 190 19.14 -1.70 14.92
N THR A 191 20.29 -2.03 14.35
CA THR A 191 21.60 -1.96 15.05
C THR A 191 22.00 -0.54 15.43
N LYS A 192 21.36 0.46 14.82
CA LYS A 192 21.58 1.88 15.15
C LYS A 192 20.75 2.36 16.35
N GLY A 193 19.79 1.54 16.83
CA GLY A 193 18.85 1.92 17.88
C GLY A 193 17.81 2.97 17.47
N ALA A 194 17.71 3.27 16.18
CA ALA A 194 16.73 4.20 15.59
C ALA A 194 16.32 3.75 14.17
N LEU A 195 15.11 4.16 13.76
CA LEU A 195 14.56 4.00 12.39
C LEU A 195 13.93 5.31 11.95
#